data_910f3c1bb997debe3541821806f1c7a7
#
_entry.id   910f3c1bb997debe3541821806f1c7a7
#
_cell.length_a   1.000
_cell.length_b   1.000
_cell.length_c   1.000
_cell.angle_alpha   90.00
_cell.angle_beta   90.00
_cell.angle_gamma   90.00
#
_symmetry.space_group_name_H-M   'P 1'
#
loop_
_entity.id
_entity.type
_entity.pdbx_description
1 polymer ?
#
loop_
_entity_poly.entity_id
_entity_poly.type
_entity_poly.pdbx_seq_one_letter_code
_entity_poly.pdbx_strand_id
1 'polypeptide(L)'
;MKLKYLLIKILVLTFFTVSAQTNSKKVTELDAYIQKGIELWKPPGLAVTVVKDGEIIFKKGYGVTTIGTDKAVDENTLFGCMSTTKAFVAAGLAMLVDDGKLNWDDKVINHLPEFQLKDPYLTREITIRDLLTHRTGLGNTDYLWSMMTISSDRALYKMRDVEATYSLRSSYIYQNLMYLAAGKVLEKVSG
;
A
#
# COMPACT_ATOMS: atom_id res chain seq x y z
N MET A 1 -13.75 49.02 30.52
CA MET A 1 -12.82 48.38 29.56
C MET A 1 -12.29 47.02 30.07
N LYS A 2 -11.81 46.92 31.31
CA LYS A 2 -11.21 45.66 31.86
C LYS A 2 -12.17 44.43 31.91
N LEU A 3 -13.47 44.64 32.18
CA LEU A 3 -14.46 43.57 32.29
C LEU A 3 -14.80 42.92 30.93
N LYS A 4 -14.84 43.70 29.82
CA LYS A 4 -15.07 43.17 28.46
C LYS A 4 -13.94 42.28 28.00
N TYR A 5 -12.68 42.59 28.33
CA TYR A 5 -11.53 41.74 27.97
C TYR A 5 -11.47 40.46 28.79
N LEU A 6 -11.98 40.48 30.03
CA LEU A 6 -12.08 39.29 30.87
C LEU A 6 -13.11 38.27 30.30
N LEU A 7 -14.29 38.78 29.88
CA LEU A 7 -15.33 37.94 29.25
C LEU A 7 -14.88 37.32 27.90
N ILE A 8 -14.13 38.06 27.07
CA ILE A 8 -13.56 37.54 25.80
C ILE A 8 -12.54 36.48 26.09
N LYS A 9 -11.65 36.63 27.09
CA LYS A 9 -10.68 35.60 27.48
C LYS A 9 -11.33 34.32 27.98
N ILE A 10 -12.40 34.43 28.77
CA ILE A 10 -13.17 33.27 29.26
C ILE A 10 -13.88 32.56 28.07
N LEU A 11 -14.45 33.30 27.12
CA LEU A 11 -15.12 32.75 25.95
C LEU A 11 -14.14 31.98 25.02
N VAL A 12 -12.93 32.51 24.81
CA VAL A 12 -11.88 31.86 24.00
C VAL A 12 -11.37 30.59 24.69
N LEU A 13 -11.19 30.59 26.02
CA LEU A 13 -10.78 29.41 26.78
C LEU A 13 -11.84 28.28 26.75
N THR A 14 -13.13 28.61 26.77
CA THR A 14 -14.20 27.62 26.70
C THR A 14 -14.31 26.96 25.32
N PHE A 15 -14.02 27.68 24.23
CA PHE A 15 -13.99 27.09 22.88
C PHE A 15 -12.87 26.08 22.71
N PHE A 16 -11.66 26.34 23.25
CA PHE A 16 -10.53 25.38 23.16
C PHE A 16 -10.78 24.10 23.98
N THR A 17 -11.43 24.21 25.14
CA THR A 17 -11.72 23.03 25.98
C THR A 17 -12.77 22.11 25.35
N VAL A 18 -13.79 22.64 24.68
CA VAL A 18 -14.84 21.84 24.03
C VAL A 18 -14.28 21.06 22.85
N SER A 19 -13.38 21.61 22.03
CA SER A 19 -12.75 20.91 20.92
C SER A 19 -11.84 19.75 21.38
N ALA A 20 -11.03 19.95 22.42
CA ALA A 20 -10.18 18.94 23.01
C ALA A 20 -10.98 17.77 23.63
N GLN A 21 -12.09 18.07 24.28
CA GLN A 21 -12.95 17.09 24.93
C GLN A 21 -13.71 16.23 23.93
N THR A 22 -14.12 16.79 22.78
CA THR A 22 -14.80 16.04 21.69
C THR A 22 -13.86 15.07 21.00
N ASN A 23 -12.59 15.43 20.80
CA ASN A 23 -11.57 14.55 20.24
C ASN A 23 -11.24 13.39 21.19
N SER A 24 -11.09 13.66 22.48
CA SER A 24 -10.84 12.63 23.50
C SER A 24 -11.95 11.58 23.56
N LYS A 25 -13.23 11.98 23.52
CA LYS A 25 -14.37 11.07 23.53
C LYS A 25 -14.38 10.15 22.29
N LYS A 26 -14.18 10.71 21.10
CA LYS A 26 -14.12 9.94 19.85
C LYS A 26 -12.96 8.93 19.83
N VAL A 27 -11.81 9.30 20.36
CA VAL A 27 -10.65 8.44 20.50
C VAL A 27 -10.94 7.24 21.43
N THR A 28 -11.62 7.50 22.57
CA THR A 28 -12.03 6.44 23.50
C THR A 28 -13.07 5.51 22.87
N GLU A 29 -14.05 6.05 22.15
CA GLU A 29 -15.05 5.26 21.43
C GLU A 29 -14.42 4.40 20.34
N LEU A 30 -13.43 4.94 19.61
CA LEU A 30 -12.65 4.20 18.60
C LEU A 30 -11.88 3.05 19.24
N ASP A 31 -11.19 3.28 20.36
CA ASP A 31 -10.44 2.23 21.06
C ASP A 31 -11.38 1.09 21.51
N ALA A 32 -12.52 1.42 22.10
CA ALA A 32 -13.52 0.43 22.50
C ALA A 32 -14.08 -0.36 21.29
N TYR A 33 -14.31 0.30 20.17
CA TYR A 33 -14.75 -0.35 18.94
C TYR A 33 -13.71 -1.33 18.39
N ILE A 34 -12.42 -0.93 18.39
CA ILE A 34 -11.31 -1.79 17.97
C ILE A 34 -11.21 -3.02 18.88
N GLN A 35 -11.29 -2.83 20.21
CA GLN A 35 -11.24 -3.95 21.16
C GLN A 35 -12.37 -4.95 20.94
N LYS A 36 -13.59 -4.48 20.68
CA LYS A 36 -14.72 -5.35 20.29
C LYS A 36 -14.42 -6.13 19.00
N GLY A 37 -13.78 -5.51 18.02
CA GLY A 37 -13.32 -6.17 16.82
C GLY A 37 -12.29 -7.27 17.12
N ILE A 38 -11.33 -7.01 18.01
CA ILE A 38 -10.32 -7.97 18.43
C ILE A 38 -10.97 -9.18 19.12
N GLU A 39 -11.95 -8.98 19.97
CA GLU A 39 -12.70 -10.07 20.63
C GLU A 39 -13.41 -10.97 19.61
N LEU A 40 -13.96 -10.38 18.55
CA LEU A 40 -14.71 -11.09 17.49
C LEU A 40 -13.77 -11.85 16.52
N TRP A 41 -12.71 -11.19 16.05
CA TRP A 41 -11.83 -11.72 14.99
C TRP A 41 -10.60 -12.45 15.53
N LYS A 42 -10.26 -12.20 16.79
CA LYS A 42 -9.12 -12.81 17.52
C LYS A 42 -7.78 -12.74 16.75
N PRO A 43 -7.41 -11.59 16.13
CA PRO A 43 -6.09 -11.46 15.56
C PRO A 43 -5.05 -11.58 16.67
N PRO A 44 -3.90 -12.27 16.44
CA PRO A 44 -2.86 -12.39 17.48
C PRO A 44 -2.22 -11.03 17.80
N GLY A 45 -2.11 -10.14 16.81
CA GLY A 45 -1.57 -8.80 16.96
C GLY A 45 -2.18 -7.84 15.96
N LEU A 46 -2.33 -6.57 16.34
CA LEU A 46 -2.88 -5.49 15.53
C LEU A 46 -2.20 -4.18 15.90
N ALA A 47 -1.90 -3.35 14.90
CA ALA A 47 -1.51 -1.95 15.10
C ALA A 47 -2.49 -1.04 14.35
N VAL A 48 -2.91 0.04 15.00
CA VAL A 48 -3.82 1.02 14.42
C VAL A 48 -3.25 2.41 14.60
N THR A 49 -3.22 3.17 13.50
CA THR A 49 -2.89 4.60 13.50
C THR A 49 -3.96 5.35 12.73
N VAL A 50 -4.45 6.45 13.30
CA VAL A 50 -5.38 7.35 12.62
C VAL A 50 -4.72 8.70 12.50
N VAL A 51 -4.66 9.19 11.25
CA VAL A 51 -4.13 10.51 10.91
C VAL A 51 -5.30 11.39 10.47
N LYS A 52 -5.40 12.59 11.01
CA LYS A 52 -6.37 13.60 10.62
C LYS A 52 -5.69 14.95 10.47
N ASP A 53 -5.92 15.61 9.35
CA ASP A 53 -5.35 16.93 9.04
C ASP A 53 -3.81 17.01 9.24
N GLY A 54 -3.10 15.90 8.89
CA GLY A 54 -1.66 15.76 9.06
C GLY A 54 -1.19 15.36 10.46
N GLU A 55 -2.09 15.29 11.45
CA GLU A 55 -1.76 14.96 12.85
C GLU A 55 -2.18 13.54 13.21
N ILE A 56 -1.31 12.81 13.95
CA ILE A 56 -1.65 11.51 14.51
C ILE A 56 -2.57 11.71 15.71
N ILE A 57 -3.85 11.39 15.55
CA ILE A 57 -4.85 11.52 16.60
C ILE A 57 -5.08 10.23 17.40
N PHE A 58 -4.61 9.09 16.88
CA PHE A 58 -4.66 7.79 17.54
C PHE A 58 -3.52 6.91 17.04
N LYS A 59 -2.81 6.22 17.96
CA LYS A 59 -1.76 5.26 17.65
C LYS A 59 -1.67 4.25 18.77
N LYS A 60 -1.95 2.97 18.48
CA LYS A 60 -1.96 1.92 19.50
C LYS A 60 -1.69 0.53 18.90
N GLY A 61 -0.89 -0.27 19.61
CA GLY A 61 -0.72 -1.70 19.40
C GLY A 61 -1.63 -2.52 20.31
N TYR A 62 -1.98 -3.72 19.85
CA TYR A 62 -2.81 -4.69 20.57
C TYR A 62 -2.27 -6.10 20.36
N GLY A 63 -2.41 -6.94 21.38
CA GLY A 63 -1.98 -8.33 21.31
C GLY A 63 -0.47 -8.51 21.27
N VAL A 64 -0.01 -9.58 20.64
CA VAL A 64 1.39 -10.02 20.66
C VAL A 64 1.99 -10.18 19.27
N THR A 65 3.31 -9.99 19.16
CA THR A 65 4.05 -10.17 17.91
C THR A 65 4.25 -11.64 17.53
N THR A 66 4.17 -12.53 18.50
CA THR A 66 4.35 -13.98 18.32
C THR A 66 3.41 -14.72 19.26
N ILE A 67 2.59 -15.61 18.71
CA ILE A 67 1.66 -16.45 19.50
C ILE A 67 2.45 -17.29 20.50
N GLY A 68 1.98 -17.34 21.75
CA GLY A 68 2.62 -18.08 22.84
C GLY A 68 3.74 -17.32 23.56
N THR A 69 3.90 -16.02 23.28
CA THR A 69 4.84 -15.14 24.00
C THR A 69 4.13 -13.92 24.56
N ASP A 70 4.79 -13.21 25.51
CA ASP A 70 4.29 -11.96 26.09
C ASP A 70 4.82 -10.71 25.34
N LYS A 71 5.47 -10.90 24.18
CA LYS A 71 6.02 -9.79 23.40
C LYS A 71 4.89 -8.98 22.76
N ALA A 72 4.52 -7.88 23.39
CA ALA A 72 3.43 -7.02 22.94
C ALA A 72 3.72 -6.37 21.57
N VAL A 73 2.65 -6.14 20.80
CA VAL A 73 2.69 -5.24 19.64
C VAL A 73 2.76 -3.80 20.16
N ASP A 74 3.73 -3.05 19.67
CA ASP A 74 3.97 -1.65 19.98
C ASP A 74 4.05 -0.79 18.70
N GLU A 75 4.42 0.47 18.88
CA GLU A 75 4.54 1.44 17.78
C GLU A 75 5.73 1.20 16.84
N ASN A 76 6.69 0.35 17.25
CA ASN A 76 7.88 -0.01 16.47
C ASN A 76 7.74 -1.39 15.82
N THR A 77 6.63 -2.08 16.06
CA THR A 77 6.38 -3.40 15.49
C THR A 77 6.13 -3.28 13.99
N LEU A 78 6.94 -3.99 13.20
CA LEU A 78 6.83 -4.01 11.76
C LEU A 78 5.77 -5.01 11.30
N PHE A 79 4.90 -4.57 10.41
CA PHE A 79 3.92 -5.40 9.71
C PHE A 79 4.19 -5.38 8.21
N GLY A 80 4.04 -6.52 7.55
CA GLY A 80 4.09 -6.58 6.09
C GLY A 80 2.93 -5.79 5.47
N CYS A 81 3.25 -4.82 4.61
CA CYS A 81 2.24 -3.99 3.95
C CYS A 81 1.41 -4.75 2.90
N MET A 82 1.81 -5.98 2.56
CA MET A 82 1.13 -6.81 1.57
C MET A 82 0.80 -6.02 0.30
N SER A 83 -0.41 -6.13 -0.25
CA SER A 83 -0.78 -5.43 -1.48
C SER A 83 -0.95 -3.91 -1.36
N THR A 84 -0.94 -3.33 -0.16
CA THR A 84 -0.84 -1.86 -0.03
C THR A 84 0.51 -1.33 -0.52
N THR A 85 1.55 -2.17 -0.59
CA THR A 85 2.84 -1.88 -1.26
C THR A 85 2.66 -1.40 -2.70
N LYS A 86 1.61 -1.85 -3.39
CA LYS A 86 1.32 -1.44 -4.77
C LYS A 86 1.11 0.06 -4.92
N ALA A 87 0.51 0.71 -3.91
CA ALA A 87 0.33 2.16 -3.90
C ALA A 87 1.69 2.89 -3.88
N PHE A 88 2.67 2.37 -3.14
CA PHE A 88 4.01 2.96 -3.09
C PHE A 88 4.76 2.79 -4.42
N VAL A 89 4.67 1.61 -5.05
CA VAL A 89 5.25 1.39 -6.38
C VAL A 89 4.62 2.33 -7.41
N ALA A 90 3.29 2.45 -7.42
CA ALA A 90 2.59 3.35 -8.33
C ALA A 90 2.95 4.82 -8.08
N ALA A 91 3.05 5.25 -6.82
CA ALA A 91 3.48 6.61 -6.45
C ALA A 91 4.93 6.89 -6.88
N GLY A 92 5.86 5.94 -6.68
CA GLY A 92 7.24 6.07 -7.12
C GLY A 92 7.35 6.23 -8.64
N LEU A 93 6.59 5.45 -9.41
CA LEU A 93 6.52 5.61 -10.87
C LEU A 93 5.89 6.95 -11.27
N ALA A 94 4.85 7.41 -10.56
CA ALA A 94 4.25 8.72 -10.81
C ALA A 94 5.27 9.85 -10.60
N MET A 95 6.10 9.80 -9.57
CA MET A 95 7.18 10.77 -9.35
C MET A 95 8.17 10.79 -10.53
N LEU A 96 8.53 9.62 -11.08
CA LEU A 96 9.40 9.55 -12.26
C LEU A 96 8.72 10.13 -13.52
N VAL A 97 7.41 9.98 -13.64
CA VAL A 97 6.64 10.59 -14.72
C VAL A 97 6.62 12.12 -14.57
N ASP A 98 6.38 12.63 -13.36
CA ASP A 98 6.39 14.06 -13.06
C ASP A 98 7.77 14.70 -13.32
N ASP A 99 8.85 13.95 -13.03
CA ASP A 99 10.24 14.31 -13.33
C ASP A 99 10.59 14.22 -14.84
N GLY A 100 9.70 13.75 -15.70
CA GLY A 100 9.94 13.53 -17.12
C GLY A 100 10.92 12.41 -17.46
N LYS A 101 11.21 11.51 -16.51
CA LYS A 101 12.11 10.35 -16.69
C LYS A 101 11.41 9.12 -17.26
N LEU A 102 10.09 9.10 -17.22
CA LEU A 102 9.22 8.00 -17.61
C LEU A 102 7.90 8.54 -18.15
N ASN A 103 7.27 7.82 -19.10
CA ASN A 103 5.88 8.08 -19.47
C ASN A 103 5.02 6.84 -19.17
N TRP A 104 3.76 7.07 -18.79
CA TRP A 104 2.83 5.97 -18.47
C TRP A 104 2.64 5.00 -19.64
N ASP A 105 2.75 5.49 -20.87
CA ASP A 105 2.50 4.71 -22.09
C ASP A 105 3.79 4.22 -22.75
N ASP A 106 4.95 4.43 -22.09
CA ASP A 106 6.21 3.80 -22.51
C ASP A 106 6.09 2.28 -22.47
N LYS A 107 6.69 1.62 -23.46
CA LYS A 107 6.78 0.14 -23.48
C LYS A 107 7.71 -0.31 -22.37
N VAL A 108 7.31 -1.34 -21.63
CA VAL A 108 8.10 -1.90 -20.52
C VAL A 108 9.51 -2.28 -20.98
N ILE A 109 9.64 -2.88 -22.17
CA ILE A 109 10.94 -3.30 -22.73
C ILE A 109 11.91 -2.15 -22.99
N ASN A 110 11.46 -0.91 -23.10
CA ASN A 110 12.33 0.25 -23.26
C ASN A 110 13.13 0.54 -21.98
N HIS A 111 12.56 0.23 -20.83
CA HIS A 111 13.16 0.45 -19.50
C HIS A 111 13.68 -0.83 -18.87
N LEU A 112 13.11 -1.98 -19.22
CA LEU A 112 13.45 -3.30 -18.73
C LEU A 112 13.61 -4.29 -19.91
N PRO A 113 14.75 -4.21 -20.65
CA PRO A 113 14.96 -5.02 -21.87
C PRO A 113 14.87 -6.53 -21.67
N GLU A 114 15.15 -7.00 -20.44
CA GLU A 114 15.04 -8.40 -20.05
C GLU A 114 13.60 -8.88 -19.82
N PHE A 115 12.62 -7.95 -19.79
CA PHE A 115 11.20 -8.30 -19.65
C PHE A 115 10.73 -9.06 -20.88
N GLN A 116 10.28 -10.29 -20.65
CA GLN A 116 9.81 -11.16 -21.72
C GLN A 116 8.65 -12.03 -21.22
N LEU A 117 7.61 -12.09 -22.01
CA LEU A 117 6.46 -12.96 -21.85
C LEU A 117 6.47 -14.03 -22.95
N LYS A 118 5.68 -15.08 -22.78
CA LYS A 118 5.55 -16.15 -23.78
C LYS A 118 5.03 -15.61 -25.12
N ASP A 119 4.04 -14.75 -25.08
CA ASP A 119 3.51 -14.06 -26.25
C ASP A 119 4.42 -12.87 -26.63
N PRO A 120 5.05 -12.90 -27.83
CA PRO A 120 5.90 -11.80 -28.29
C PRO A 120 5.13 -10.49 -28.52
N TYR A 121 3.83 -10.54 -28.82
CA TYR A 121 3.00 -9.34 -28.96
C TYR A 121 2.83 -8.67 -27.61
N LEU A 122 2.47 -9.42 -26.56
CA LEU A 122 2.36 -8.87 -25.21
C LEU A 122 3.68 -8.28 -24.72
N THR A 123 4.80 -8.97 -24.98
CA THR A 123 6.14 -8.48 -24.64
C THR A 123 6.40 -7.07 -25.22
N ARG A 124 6.06 -6.85 -26.50
CA ARG A 124 6.29 -5.55 -27.17
C ARG A 124 5.28 -4.48 -26.81
N GLU A 125 4.03 -4.86 -26.50
CA GLU A 125 2.92 -3.91 -26.44
C GLU A 125 2.55 -3.49 -25.02
N ILE A 126 2.93 -4.24 -23.97
CA ILE A 126 2.65 -3.88 -22.58
C ILE A 126 3.38 -2.58 -22.22
N THR A 127 2.62 -1.65 -21.64
CA THR A 127 3.10 -0.36 -21.17
C THR A 127 3.27 -0.36 -19.65
N ILE A 128 3.93 0.67 -19.12
CA ILE A 128 4.04 0.91 -17.66
C ILE A 128 2.65 0.96 -17.02
N ARG A 129 1.70 1.62 -17.67
CA ARG A 129 0.29 1.68 -17.23
C ARG A 129 -0.35 0.30 -17.12
N ASP A 130 -0.10 -0.58 -18.09
CA ASP A 130 -0.67 -1.94 -18.10
C ASP A 130 -0.17 -2.79 -16.93
N LEU A 131 1.07 -2.61 -16.48
CA LEU A 131 1.61 -3.30 -15.31
C LEU A 131 0.81 -3.02 -14.04
N LEU A 132 0.26 -1.79 -13.91
CA LEU A 132 -0.44 -1.33 -12.73
C LEU A 132 -1.95 -1.61 -12.75
N THR A 133 -2.52 -1.87 -13.92
CA THR A 133 -3.98 -1.92 -14.10
C THR A 133 -4.57 -3.34 -14.15
N HIS A 134 -3.72 -4.36 -14.03
CA HIS A 134 -4.15 -5.76 -14.05
C HIS A 134 -4.87 -6.18 -15.35
N ARG A 135 -4.48 -5.59 -16.48
CA ARG A 135 -5.14 -5.79 -17.78
C ARG A 135 -4.21 -6.36 -18.85
N THR A 136 -3.17 -7.05 -18.45
CA THR A 136 -2.16 -7.62 -19.36
C THR A 136 -2.65 -8.85 -20.13
N GLY A 137 -3.77 -9.45 -19.72
CA GLY A 137 -4.31 -10.66 -20.33
C GLY A 137 -3.72 -11.96 -19.78
N LEU A 138 -2.69 -11.89 -18.95
CA LEU A 138 -2.08 -13.08 -18.33
C LEU A 138 -2.98 -13.67 -17.25
N GLY A 139 -3.01 -14.99 -17.12
CA GLY A 139 -3.65 -15.69 -16.02
C GLY A 139 -2.99 -15.41 -14.67
N ASN A 140 -3.64 -15.79 -13.58
CA ASN A 140 -3.06 -15.66 -12.25
C ASN A 140 -1.81 -16.51 -12.11
N THR A 141 -0.72 -15.92 -11.62
CA THR A 141 0.60 -16.55 -11.49
C THR A 141 1.12 -16.54 -10.05
N ASP A 142 0.25 -16.38 -9.08
CA ASP A 142 0.64 -16.23 -7.68
C ASP A 142 1.38 -17.45 -7.12
N TYR A 143 1.17 -18.64 -7.68
CA TYR A 143 1.93 -19.84 -7.33
C TYR A 143 3.45 -19.70 -7.55
N LEU A 144 3.90 -18.86 -8.50
CA LEU A 144 5.32 -18.65 -8.79
C LEU A 144 6.07 -17.97 -7.64
N TRP A 145 5.39 -17.23 -6.77
CA TRP A 145 6.01 -16.56 -5.64
C TRP A 145 5.49 -17.06 -4.27
N SER A 146 4.25 -17.56 -4.21
CA SER A 146 3.63 -18.01 -2.95
C SER A 146 4.01 -19.42 -2.55
N MET A 147 4.27 -20.30 -3.55
CA MET A 147 4.58 -21.71 -3.33
C MET A 147 6.04 -22.08 -3.63
N MET A 148 6.80 -21.19 -4.25
CA MET A 148 8.18 -21.45 -4.67
C MET A 148 9.14 -20.48 -3.98
N THR A 149 10.20 -21.02 -3.37
CA THR A 149 11.29 -20.20 -2.82
C THR A 149 12.25 -19.84 -3.97
N ILE A 150 11.91 -18.80 -4.73
CA ILE A 150 12.72 -18.28 -5.85
C ILE A 150 12.94 -16.78 -5.70
N SER A 151 14.00 -16.27 -6.31
CA SER A 151 14.24 -14.82 -6.36
C SER A 151 13.20 -14.10 -7.22
N SER A 152 13.05 -12.79 -7.01
CA SER A 152 12.19 -11.93 -7.82
C SER A 152 12.55 -11.98 -9.30
N ASP A 153 13.85 -11.97 -9.63
CA ASP A 153 14.32 -12.06 -11.02
C ASP A 153 13.98 -13.40 -11.64
N ARG A 154 14.08 -14.49 -10.87
CA ARG A 154 13.68 -15.81 -11.34
C ARG A 154 12.18 -15.92 -11.55
N ALA A 155 11.37 -15.30 -10.68
CA ALA A 155 9.93 -15.24 -10.85
C ALA A 155 9.53 -14.50 -12.13
N LEU A 156 10.13 -13.34 -12.41
CA LEU A 156 9.92 -12.62 -13.67
C LEU A 156 10.40 -13.41 -14.88
N TYR A 157 11.56 -14.07 -14.79
CA TYR A 157 12.04 -14.94 -15.86
C TYR A 157 11.02 -16.04 -16.23
N LYS A 158 10.35 -16.62 -15.23
CA LYS A 158 9.33 -17.67 -15.41
C LYS A 158 8.05 -17.18 -16.11
N MET A 159 7.82 -15.88 -16.19
CA MET A 159 6.69 -15.33 -16.94
C MET A 159 6.74 -15.66 -18.45
N ARG A 160 7.91 -16.03 -18.96
CA ARG A 160 8.10 -16.51 -20.34
C ARG A 160 7.34 -17.81 -20.66
N ASP A 161 6.98 -18.55 -19.61
CA ASP A 161 6.30 -19.84 -19.74
C ASP A 161 4.77 -19.70 -19.58
N VAL A 162 4.27 -18.50 -19.20
CA VAL A 162 2.87 -18.27 -18.87
C VAL A 162 2.05 -17.89 -20.10
N GLU A 163 0.98 -18.66 -20.36
CA GLU A 163 0.03 -18.37 -21.43
C GLU A 163 -0.84 -17.16 -21.10
N ALA A 164 -1.18 -16.40 -22.14
CA ALA A 164 -2.24 -15.40 -22.04
C ALA A 164 -3.60 -16.09 -21.99
N THR A 165 -4.44 -15.67 -21.05
CA THR A 165 -5.82 -16.16 -20.90
C THR A 165 -6.80 -15.31 -21.72
N TYR A 166 -6.50 -14.02 -21.87
CA TYR A 166 -7.30 -13.05 -22.62
C TYR A 166 -6.40 -12.14 -23.46
N SER A 167 -6.99 -11.45 -24.42
CA SER A 167 -6.29 -10.42 -25.18
C SER A 167 -5.87 -9.25 -24.29
N LEU A 168 -4.79 -8.59 -24.65
CA LEU A 168 -4.31 -7.39 -23.95
C LEU A 168 -5.44 -6.37 -23.73
N ARG A 169 -5.60 -5.90 -22.51
CA ARG A 169 -6.59 -4.88 -22.09
C ARG A 169 -8.05 -5.30 -22.18
N SER A 170 -8.37 -6.55 -22.55
CA SER A 170 -9.76 -7.00 -22.72
C SER A 170 -10.42 -7.46 -21.41
N SER A 171 -9.64 -7.80 -20.38
CA SER A 171 -10.14 -8.34 -19.12
C SER A 171 -9.28 -7.89 -17.93
N TYR A 172 -9.81 -8.07 -16.72
CA TYR A 172 -9.11 -7.84 -15.46
C TYR A 172 -8.73 -9.18 -14.83
N ILE A 173 -7.42 -9.37 -14.61
CA ILE A 173 -6.89 -10.48 -13.80
C ILE A 173 -5.81 -9.92 -12.89
N TYR A 174 -6.02 -10.02 -11.58
CA TYR A 174 -5.08 -9.55 -10.58
C TYR A 174 -3.72 -10.23 -10.73
N GLN A 175 -2.64 -9.44 -10.84
CA GLN A 175 -1.29 -9.90 -11.14
C GLN A 175 -0.25 -9.25 -10.23
N ASN A 176 0.35 -10.05 -9.33
CA ASN A 176 1.43 -9.57 -8.46
C ASN A 176 2.74 -9.43 -9.22
N LEU A 177 3.04 -10.34 -10.16
CA LEU A 177 4.29 -10.30 -10.92
C LEU A 177 4.39 -9.10 -11.86
N MET A 178 3.28 -8.53 -12.31
CA MET A 178 3.30 -7.28 -13.07
C MET A 178 3.71 -6.09 -12.19
N TYR A 179 3.30 -6.07 -10.92
CA TYR A 179 3.79 -5.08 -9.96
C TYR A 179 5.25 -5.29 -9.57
N LEU A 180 5.73 -6.54 -9.59
CA LEU A 180 7.15 -6.83 -9.44
C LEU A 180 7.95 -6.24 -10.63
N ALA A 181 7.47 -6.43 -11.87
CA ALA A 181 8.07 -5.80 -13.05
C ALA A 181 8.05 -4.27 -12.94
N ALA A 182 6.94 -3.68 -12.49
CA ALA A 182 6.82 -2.24 -12.24
C ALA A 182 7.85 -1.75 -11.21
N GLY A 183 8.06 -2.49 -10.13
CA GLY A 183 9.11 -2.21 -9.14
C GLY A 183 10.52 -2.27 -9.74
N LYS A 184 10.80 -3.22 -10.64
CA LYS A 184 12.09 -3.30 -11.35
C LYS A 184 12.30 -2.12 -12.31
N VAL A 185 11.25 -1.66 -12.98
CA VAL A 185 11.33 -0.43 -13.78
C VAL A 185 11.62 0.77 -12.89
N LEU A 186 10.90 0.89 -11.75
CA LEU A 186 11.14 1.95 -10.77
C LEU A 186 12.60 1.98 -10.30
N GLU A 187 13.12 0.82 -9.87
CA GLU A 187 14.51 0.66 -9.43
C GLU A 187 15.51 1.10 -10.53
N LYS A 188 15.29 0.66 -11.77
CA LYS A 188 16.22 0.90 -12.88
C LYS A 188 16.23 2.36 -13.37
N VAL A 189 15.08 3.04 -13.33
CA VAL A 189 14.96 4.44 -13.80
C VAL A 189 15.34 5.44 -12.71
N SER A 190 15.13 5.10 -11.44
CA SER A 190 15.49 5.99 -10.32
C SER A 190 16.97 6.00 -9.98
N GLY A 191 17.72 4.96 -10.26
CA GLY A 191 19.14 4.74 -9.94
C GLY A 191 19.30 4.00 -8.64
#